data_5c9a48104419da6e8a4f2cbb57c55982
#
_entry.id   5c9a48104419da6e8a4f2cbb57c55982
#
_cell.length_a   1.000
_cell.length_b   1.000
_cell.length_c   1.000
_cell.angle_alpha   90.00
_cell.angle_beta   90.00
_cell.angle_gamma   90.00
#
_symmetry.space_group_name_H-M   'P 1'
#
loop_
_entity.id
_entity.type
_entity.pdbx_description
1 polymer ?
#
loop_
_entity_poly.entity_id
_entity_poly.type
_entity_poly.pdbx_seq_one_letter_code
_entity_poly.pdbx_strand_id
1 'polypeptide(L)'
;MGVEIRFAEALTDAERQALFGWDENIFGAEDRLYTWRPKDYHFITEDDGRPLSHVGVLKTTVKAGGRDVTVAGIGGVVTRPEAQGRRYVHAAMQRATEFMCKELNADAGMLFCLQRLAQFYAGQGWRLLEEEIEFDQPSGRLVSPFRVMVLPCGSYEWPTGHVEVAGLPW
;
A
#
# COMPACT_ATOMS: atom_id res chain seq x y z
N MET A 1 23.92 0.33 -13.32
CA MET A 1 23.84 -0.90 -14.10
C MET A 1 23.18 -1.98 -13.29
N GLY A 2 22.12 -2.48 -13.82
CA GLY A 2 21.33 -3.50 -13.18
C GLY A 2 20.19 -2.93 -12.38
N VAL A 3 19.47 -3.82 -11.71
CA VAL A 3 18.23 -3.52 -11.01
C VAL A 3 18.53 -3.11 -9.58
N GLU A 4 17.95 -2.00 -9.17
CA GLU A 4 18.08 -1.50 -7.79
C GLU A 4 16.74 -0.97 -7.28
N ILE A 5 16.60 -0.88 -5.96
CA ILE A 5 15.44 -0.27 -5.32
C ILE A 5 15.87 1.06 -4.75
N ARG A 6 15.26 2.13 -5.23
CA ARG A 6 15.55 3.50 -4.81
C ARG A 6 14.42 4.03 -3.92
N PHE A 7 14.78 4.67 -2.83
CA PHE A 7 13.84 5.38 -1.96
C PHE A 7 13.70 6.83 -2.41
N ALA A 8 12.47 7.36 -2.40
CA ALA A 8 12.21 8.76 -2.72
C ALA A 8 11.04 9.29 -1.89
N GLU A 9 11.09 10.58 -1.58
CA GLU A 9 10.00 11.28 -0.88
C GLU A 9 9.00 11.91 -1.86
N ALA A 10 9.28 11.86 -3.14
CA ALA A 10 8.38 12.34 -4.20
C ALA A 10 8.69 11.61 -5.50
N LEU A 11 7.69 11.48 -6.36
CA LEU A 11 7.85 11.00 -7.73
C LEU A 11 7.94 12.19 -8.68
N THR A 12 8.82 12.09 -9.65
CA THR A 12 8.83 13.05 -10.77
C THR A 12 7.63 12.76 -11.68
N ASP A 13 7.29 13.72 -12.54
CA ASP A 13 6.21 13.52 -13.52
C ASP A 13 6.55 12.37 -14.47
N ALA A 14 7.82 12.25 -14.87
CA ALA A 14 8.28 11.16 -15.74
C ALA A 14 8.13 9.79 -15.06
N GLU A 15 8.49 9.69 -13.79
CA GLU A 15 8.32 8.46 -13.01
C GLU A 15 6.84 8.10 -12.86
N ARG A 16 6.01 9.08 -12.55
CA ARG A 16 4.56 8.88 -12.42
C ARG A 16 3.96 8.37 -13.72
N GLN A 17 4.32 8.96 -14.83
CA GLN A 17 3.85 8.54 -16.15
C GLN A 17 4.33 7.13 -16.49
N ALA A 18 5.60 6.82 -16.23
CA ALA A 18 6.16 5.50 -16.50
C ALA A 18 5.50 4.41 -15.67
N LEU A 19 5.24 4.68 -14.40
CA LEU A 19 4.69 3.68 -13.47
C LEU A 19 3.17 3.53 -13.58
N PHE A 20 2.46 4.64 -13.77
CA PHE A 20 0.99 4.67 -13.66
C PHE A 20 0.26 5.09 -14.93
N GLY A 21 0.97 5.53 -15.96
CA GLY A 21 0.38 6.05 -17.18
C GLY A 21 0.29 5.07 -18.35
N TRP A 22 0.69 3.81 -18.18
CA TRP A 22 0.74 2.85 -19.29
C TRP A 22 -0.59 2.14 -19.55
N ASP A 23 -1.55 2.22 -18.63
CA ASP A 23 -2.90 1.67 -18.80
C ASP A 23 -3.86 2.44 -17.90
N GLU A 24 -5.12 2.58 -18.32
CA GLU A 24 -6.16 3.23 -17.53
C GLU A 24 -6.63 2.38 -16.34
N ASN A 25 -6.49 1.06 -16.42
CA ASN A 25 -7.01 0.12 -15.44
C ASN A 25 -5.90 -0.67 -14.72
N ILE A 26 -4.79 -0.02 -14.41
CA ILE A 26 -3.64 -0.66 -13.75
C ILE A 26 -4.06 -1.39 -12.46
N PHE A 27 -4.89 -0.76 -11.65
CA PHE A 27 -5.34 -1.30 -10.36
C PHE A 27 -6.72 -1.96 -10.44
N GLY A 28 -7.27 -2.12 -11.66
CA GLY A 28 -8.62 -2.61 -11.88
C GLY A 28 -9.63 -1.46 -12.03
N ALA A 29 -10.76 -1.75 -12.68
CA ALA A 29 -11.79 -0.75 -12.94
C ALA A 29 -12.38 -0.17 -11.63
N GLU A 30 -12.45 -0.98 -10.59
CA GLU A 30 -13.01 -0.61 -9.28
C GLU A 30 -12.22 0.53 -8.63
N ASP A 31 -10.90 0.54 -8.81
CA ASP A 31 -10.02 1.57 -8.24
C ASP A 31 -10.40 2.98 -8.71
N ARG A 32 -10.86 3.10 -9.94
CA ARG A 32 -11.20 4.38 -10.57
C ARG A 32 -12.46 5.02 -9.99
N LEU A 33 -13.27 4.26 -9.29
CA LEU A 33 -14.51 4.74 -8.68
C LEU A 33 -14.27 5.49 -7.37
N TYR A 34 -13.04 5.45 -6.86
CA TYR A 34 -12.70 5.96 -5.53
C TYR A 34 -11.60 7.00 -5.59
N THR A 35 -11.61 7.89 -4.61
CA THR A 35 -10.54 8.87 -4.39
C THR A 35 -9.58 8.30 -3.36
N TRP A 36 -8.29 8.34 -3.66
CA TRP A 36 -7.24 7.74 -2.84
C TRP A 36 -6.29 8.81 -2.31
N ARG A 37 -5.76 8.56 -1.11
CA ARG A 37 -4.76 9.44 -0.49
C ARG A 37 -3.40 9.26 -1.18
N PRO A 38 -2.72 10.36 -1.54
CA PRO A 38 -1.36 10.27 -2.09
C PRO A 38 -0.39 9.69 -1.06
N LYS A 39 0.68 9.05 -1.54
CA LYS A 39 1.71 8.47 -0.69
C LYS A 39 2.83 9.48 -0.45
N ASP A 40 3.48 9.38 0.70
CA ASP A 40 4.55 10.31 1.11
C ASP A 40 5.94 9.77 0.84
N TYR A 41 6.06 8.45 0.71
CA TYR A 41 7.32 7.74 0.51
C TYR A 41 7.17 6.73 -0.60
N HIS A 42 8.24 6.52 -1.35
CA HIS A 42 8.20 5.69 -2.55
C HIS A 42 9.41 4.77 -2.62
N PHE A 43 9.17 3.49 -2.89
CA PHE A 43 10.20 2.52 -3.20
C PHE A 43 10.05 2.16 -4.67
N ILE A 44 11.04 2.57 -5.47
CA ILE A 44 11.00 2.44 -6.92
C ILE A 44 12.06 1.42 -7.32
N THR A 45 11.61 0.33 -7.93
CA THR A 45 12.54 -0.61 -8.56
C THR A 45 12.85 -0.09 -9.95
N GLU A 46 14.13 0.09 -10.24
CA GLU A 46 14.55 0.63 -11.54
C GLU A 46 15.73 -0.14 -12.11
N ASP A 47 15.86 -0.11 -13.42
CA ASP A 47 16.96 -0.70 -14.16
C ASP A 47 17.58 0.41 -15.03
N ASP A 48 18.82 0.77 -14.73
CA ASP A 48 19.52 1.88 -15.37
C ASP A 48 18.68 3.18 -15.39
N GLY A 49 18.05 3.49 -14.26
CA GLY A 49 17.24 4.70 -14.12
C GLY A 49 15.84 4.60 -14.71
N ARG A 50 15.46 3.45 -15.27
CA ARG A 50 14.13 3.22 -15.82
C ARG A 50 13.22 2.60 -14.77
N PRO A 51 12.14 3.29 -14.36
CA PRO A 51 11.23 2.75 -13.36
C PRO A 51 10.48 1.52 -13.87
N LEU A 52 10.48 0.46 -13.08
CA LEU A 52 9.83 -0.82 -13.41
C LEU A 52 8.72 -1.20 -12.45
N SER A 53 8.83 -0.83 -11.18
CA SER A 53 7.92 -1.24 -10.13
C SER A 53 7.90 -0.19 -9.03
N HIS A 54 6.82 -0.14 -8.25
CA HIS A 54 6.64 0.87 -7.22
C HIS A 54 5.85 0.32 -6.04
N VAL A 55 6.25 0.72 -4.85
CA VAL A 55 5.47 0.55 -3.62
C VAL A 55 5.44 1.91 -2.92
N GLY A 56 4.24 2.41 -2.64
CA GLY A 56 4.05 3.67 -1.93
C GLY A 56 3.72 3.45 -0.47
N VAL A 57 4.13 4.40 0.37
CA VAL A 57 3.92 4.34 1.82
C VAL A 57 3.48 5.71 2.32
N LEU A 58 2.54 5.70 3.27
CA LEU A 58 2.20 6.88 4.06
C LEU A 58 2.10 6.49 5.54
N LYS A 59 2.10 7.48 6.42
CA LYS A 59 1.93 7.24 7.86
C LYS A 59 0.67 7.95 8.32
N THR A 60 -0.20 7.25 9.04
CA THR A 60 -1.43 7.81 9.57
C THR A 60 -1.86 7.05 10.82
N THR A 61 -2.93 7.52 11.47
CA THR A 61 -3.52 6.85 12.62
C THR A 61 -4.91 6.38 12.25
N VAL A 62 -5.25 5.15 12.60
CA VAL A 62 -6.60 4.60 12.46
C VAL A 62 -7.12 4.19 13.84
N LYS A 63 -8.45 4.02 13.97
CA LYS A 63 -9.04 3.42 15.17
C LYS A 63 -9.38 1.97 14.89
N ALA A 64 -8.91 1.09 15.76
CA ALA A 64 -9.24 -0.33 15.71
C ALA A 64 -9.71 -0.78 17.08
N GLY A 65 -10.95 -1.26 17.18
CA GLY A 65 -11.52 -1.65 18.46
C GLY A 65 -11.56 -0.51 19.47
N GLY A 66 -11.73 0.73 19.02
CA GLY A 66 -11.74 1.93 19.86
C GLY A 66 -10.36 2.43 20.29
N ARG A 67 -9.28 1.83 19.78
CA ARG A 67 -7.89 2.19 20.11
C ARG A 67 -7.21 2.83 18.93
N ASP A 68 -6.36 3.82 19.17
CA ASP A 68 -5.54 4.43 18.14
C ASP A 68 -4.38 3.51 17.77
N VAL A 69 -4.21 3.29 16.48
CA VAL A 69 -3.11 2.49 15.93
C VAL A 69 -2.38 3.36 14.90
N THR A 70 -1.08 3.50 15.05
CA THR A 70 -0.26 4.18 14.06
C THR A 70 0.04 3.17 12.94
N VAL A 71 -0.43 3.45 11.73
CA VAL A 71 -0.22 2.54 10.61
C VAL A 71 0.65 3.17 9.53
N ALA A 72 1.41 2.32 8.85
CA ALA A 72 1.98 2.65 7.57
C ALA A 72 1.01 2.14 6.50
N GLY A 73 0.42 3.06 5.76
CA GLY A 73 -0.46 2.72 4.65
C GLY A 73 0.37 2.35 3.43
N ILE A 74 0.18 1.14 2.92
CA ILE A 74 0.86 0.65 1.72
C ILE A 74 -0.12 0.74 0.55
N GLY A 75 0.32 1.32 -0.55
CA GLY A 75 -0.51 1.44 -1.75
C GLY A 75 0.30 1.83 -2.97
N GLY A 76 -0.40 2.02 -4.09
CA GLY A 76 0.28 2.33 -5.34
C GLY A 76 1.23 1.22 -5.78
N VAL A 77 0.94 -0.03 -5.42
CA VAL A 77 1.78 -1.19 -5.74
C VAL A 77 1.55 -1.57 -7.19
N VAL A 78 2.59 -1.40 -8.01
CA VAL A 78 2.47 -1.61 -9.46
C VAL A 78 3.77 -2.17 -10.01
N THR A 79 3.65 -2.99 -11.05
CA THR A 79 4.78 -3.47 -11.85
C THR A 79 4.42 -3.29 -13.32
N ARG A 80 5.31 -2.67 -14.08
CA ARG A 80 5.13 -2.53 -15.52
C ARG A 80 5.03 -3.90 -16.18
N PRO A 81 4.23 -4.03 -17.27
CA PRO A 81 4.00 -5.35 -17.91
C PRO A 81 5.27 -6.12 -18.24
N GLU A 82 6.29 -5.44 -18.78
CA GLU A 82 7.55 -6.05 -19.18
C GLU A 82 8.40 -6.54 -18.00
N ALA A 83 8.07 -6.09 -16.79
CA ALA A 83 8.82 -6.45 -15.58
C ALA A 83 8.07 -7.43 -14.68
N GLN A 84 6.85 -7.80 -15.03
CA GLN A 84 6.04 -8.73 -14.23
C GLN A 84 6.67 -10.14 -14.21
N GLY A 85 6.42 -10.86 -13.10
CA GLY A 85 6.95 -12.22 -12.92
C GLY A 85 8.39 -12.29 -12.43
N ARG A 86 9.04 -11.16 -12.18
CA ARG A 86 10.44 -11.10 -11.73
C ARG A 86 10.58 -10.83 -10.23
N ARG A 87 9.48 -10.84 -9.49
CA ARG A 87 9.43 -10.65 -8.02
C ARG A 87 9.95 -9.28 -7.55
N TYR A 88 9.92 -8.26 -8.40
CA TYR A 88 10.37 -6.91 -8.03
C TYR A 88 9.51 -6.32 -6.90
N VAL A 89 8.18 -6.47 -6.98
CA VAL A 89 7.27 -6.00 -5.94
C VAL A 89 7.57 -6.71 -4.61
N HIS A 90 7.88 -7.99 -4.64
CA HIS A 90 8.21 -8.75 -3.44
C HIS A 90 9.40 -8.14 -2.71
N ALA A 91 10.48 -7.85 -3.42
CA ALA A 91 11.67 -7.22 -2.84
C ALA A 91 11.37 -5.79 -2.35
N ALA A 92 10.61 -5.02 -3.13
CA ALA A 92 10.23 -3.65 -2.74
C ALA A 92 9.32 -3.66 -1.50
N MET A 93 8.40 -4.62 -1.40
CA MET A 93 7.56 -4.78 -0.21
C MET A 93 8.38 -5.10 1.03
N GLN A 94 9.42 -5.91 0.93
CA GLN A 94 10.33 -6.16 2.05
C GLN A 94 11.01 -4.88 2.52
N ARG A 95 11.49 -4.06 1.59
CA ARG A 95 12.11 -2.77 1.91
C ARG A 95 11.11 -1.82 2.57
N ALA A 96 9.90 -1.75 2.02
CA ALA A 96 8.84 -0.93 2.60
C ALA A 96 8.45 -1.40 4.00
N THR A 97 8.39 -2.70 4.23
CA THR A 97 8.07 -3.28 5.54
C THR A 97 9.15 -2.92 6.59
N GLU A 98 10.41 -3.04 6.22
CA GLU A 98 11.50 -2.62 7.12
C GLU A 98 11.42 -1.13 7.44
N PHE A 99 11.18 -0.31 6.43
CA PHE A 99 11.05 1.14 6.58
C PHE A 99 9.91 1.51 7.52
N MET A 100 8.74 0.92 7.34
CA MET A 100 7.58 1.25 8.16
C MET A 100 7.78 0.90 9.63
N CYS A 101 8.45 -0.18 9.92
CA CYS A 101 8.65 -0.62 11.31
C CYS A 101 9.84 0.07 11.97
N LYS A 102 10.94 0.26 11.24
CA LYS A 102 12.19 0.79 11.80
C LYS A 102 12.33 2.30 11.70
N GLU A 103 11.88 2.89 10.58
CA GLU A 103 12.05 4.33 10.34
C GLU A 103 10.80 5.12 10.71
N LEU A 104 9.61 4.64 10.31
CA LEU A 104 8.36 5.33 10.61
C LEU A 104 7.84 5.02 12.02
N ASN A 105 8.36 3.99 12.67
CA ASN A 105 7.88 3.53 13.98
C ASN A 105 6.37 3.27 14.00
N ALA A 106 5.85 2.70 12.93
CA ALA A 106 4.47 2.30 12.86
C ALA A 106 4.20 1.09 13.74
N ASP A 107 3.00 0.99 14.28
CA ASP A 107 2.55 -0.20 15.01
C ASP A 107 2.33 -1.36 14.04
N ALA A 108 1.82 -1.06 12.85
CA ALA A 108 1.52 -2.06 11.83
C ALA A 108 1.48 -1.41 10.44
N GLY A 109 1.63 -2.21 9.42
CA GLY A 109 1.27 -1.84 8.06
C GLY A 109 -0.20 -2.15 7.81
N MET A 110 -0.83 -1.42 6.90
CA MET A 110 -2.22 -1.63 6.49
C MET A 110 -2.36 -1.34 5.01
N LEU A 111 -3.07 -2.20 4.28
CA LEU A 111 -3.31 -2.01 2.85
C LEU A 111 -4.74 -2.39 2.46
N PHE A 112 -5.19 -1.81 1.36
CA PHE A 112 -6.45 -2.15 0.71
C PHE A 112 -6.12 -2.89 -0.58
N CYS A 113 -6.81 -4.00 -0.86
CA CYS A 113 -6.58 -4.74 -2.09
C CYS A 113 -7.85 -5.41 -2.61
N LEU A 114 -7.81 -5.80 -3.88
CA LEU A 114 -8.85 -6.64 -4.45
C LEU A 114 -8.71 -8.07 -3.92
N GLN A 115 -9.82 -8.78 -3.86
CA GLN A 115 -9.86 -10.15 -3.35
C GLN A 115 -8.81 -11.05 -4.03
N ARG A 116 -8.61 -10.91 -5.33
CA ARG A 116 -7.65 -11.73 -6.08
C ARG A 116 -6.20 -11.54 -5.66
N LEU A 117 -5.88 -10.45 -4.95
CA LEU A 117 -4.52 -10.14 -4.50
C LEU A 117 -4.26 -10.53 -3.05
N ALA A 118 -5.30 -10.96 -2.32
CA ALA A 118 -5.16 -11.28 -0.89
C ALA A 118 -4.12 -12.38 -0.63
N GLN A 119 -4.08 -13.42 -1.47
CA GLN A 119 -3.11 -14.50 -1.30
C GLN A 119 -1.68 -14.04 -1.56
N PHE A 120 -1.48 -13.11 -2.49
CA PHE A 120 -0.16 -12.54 -2.75
C PHE A 120 0.41 -11.89 -1.49
N TYR A 121 -0.39 -11.07 -0.81
CA TYR A 121 0.04 -10.41 0.41
C TYR A 121 0.11 -11.38 1.59
N ALA A 122 -0.81 -12.33 1.69
CA ALA A 122 -0.77 -13.34 2.74
C ALA A 122 0.53 -14.16 2.68
N GLY A 123 1.04 -14.45 1.49
CA GLY A 123 2.31 -15.12 1.29
C GLY A 123 3.52 -14.33 1.82
N GLN A 124 3.36 -13.04 2.08
CA GLN A 124 4.39 -12.18 2.64
C GLN A 124 4.14 -11.86 4.12
N GLY A 125 3.22 -12.55 4.76
CA GLY A 125 2.94 -12.41 6.18
C GLY A 125 1.80 -11.48 6.53
N TRP A 126 1.15 -10.86 5.55
CA TRP A 126 0.00 -10.00 5.80
C TRP A 126 -1.22 -10.81 6.19
N ARG A 127 -1.99 -10.30 7.14
CA ARG A 127 -3.19 -10.96 7.67
C ARG A 127 -4.44 -10.22 7.21
N LEU A 128 -5.43 -10.97 6.74
CA LEU A 128 -6.72 -10.43 6.35
C LEU A 128 -7.51 -10.01 7.59
N LEU A 129 -8.08 -8.80 7.56
CA LEU A 129 -9.04 -8.37 8.57
C LEU A 129 -10.44 -8.81 8.16
N GLU A 130 -11.13 -9.44 9.11
CA GLU A 130 -12.52 -9.88 8.90
C GLU A 130 -13.52 -8.79 9.34
N GLU A 131 -13.06 -7.84 10.15
CA GLU A 131 -13.88 -6.77 10.68
C GLU A 131 -14.27 -5.78 9.57
N GLU A 132 -15.38 -5.10 9.79
CA GLU A 132 -15.86 -4.03 8.90
C GLU A 132 -14.94 -2.82 9.01
N ILE A 133 -14.55 -2.26 7.87
CA ILE A 133 -13.66 -1.10 7.80
C ILE A 133 -14.40 0.02 7.06
N GLU A 134 -14.39 1.22 7.64
CA GLU A 134 -15.00 2.40 7.04
C GLU A 134 -13.94 3.44 6.70
N PHE A 135 -14.18 4.17 5.61
CA PHE A 135 -13.34 5.31 5.22
C PHE A 135 -14.18 6.41 4.57
N ASP A 136 -13.60 7.57 4.38
CA ASP A 136 -14.28 8.70 3.77
C ASP A 136 -14.07 8.75 2.26
N GLN A 137 -15.10 9.25 1.57
CA GLN A 137 -15.03 9.62 0.15
C GLN A 137 -15.66 11.00 0.00
N PRO A 138 -15.44 11.70 -1.12
CA PRO A 138 -16.08 13.00 -1.34
C PRO A 138 -17.60 12.96 -1.21
N SER A 139 -18.21 11.83 -1.54
CA SER A 139 -19.66 11.62 -1.45
C SER A 139 -20.15 11.22 -0.05
N GLY A 140 -19.25 11.02 0.89
CA GLY A 140 -19.55 10.62 2.27
C GLY A 140 -18.81 9.37 2.73
N ARG A 141 -19.07 8.98 3.97
CA ARG A 141 -18.42 7.83 4.60
C ARG A 141 -19.06 6.54 4.10
N LEU A 142 -18.23 5.53 3.84
CA LEU A 142 -18.72 4.23 3.39
C LEU A 142 -17.89 3.07 3.95
N VAL A 143 -18.48 1.88 3.92
CA VAL A 143 -17.80 0.63 4.26
C VAL A 143 -16.94 0.21 3.08
N SER A 144 -15.71 -0.20 3.35
CA SER A 144 -14.76 -0.60 2.32
C SER A 144 -15.28 -1.79 1.50
N PRO A 145 -15.34 -1.66 0.17
CA PRO A 145 -15.60 -2.80 -0.71
C PRO A 145 -14.34 -3.62 -0.98
N PHE A 146 -13.16 -3.11 -0.54
CA PHE A 146 -11.89 -3.78 -0.73
C PHE A 146 -11.55 -4.65 0.47
N ARG A 147 -10.73 -5.66 0.25
CA ARG A 147 -10.14 -6.44 1.34
C ARG A 147 -9.08 -5.58 2.02
N VAL A 148 -8.99 -5.70 3.33
CA VAL A 148 -8.01 -4.96 4.12
C VAL A 148 -7.09 -5.94 4.81
N MET A 149 -5.79 -5.70 4.70
CA MET A 149 -4.78 -6.57 5.29
C MET A 149 -3.84 -5.77 6.15
N VAL A 150 -3.36 -6.37 7.23
CA VAL A 150 -2.43 -5.73 8.17
C VAL A 150 -1.21 -6.60 8.39
N LEU A 151 -0.09 -5.93 8.69
CA LEU A 151 1.15 -6.60 9.07
C LEU A 151 1.69 -5.90 10.33
N PRO A 152 1.48 -6.49 11.53
CA PRO A 152 2.01 -5.91 12.75
C PRO A 152 3.53 -5.82 12.74
N CYS A 153 4.07 -4.76 13.31
CA CYS A 153 5.51 -4.59 13.49
C CYS A 153 5.95 -5.24 14.80
N GLY A 154 6.98 -6.07 14.74
CA GLY A 154 7.52 -6.73 15.93
C GLY A 154 6.45 -7.55 16.66
N SER A 155 6.29 -7.29 17.95
CA SER A 155 5.33 -7.99 18.80
C SER A 155 3.99 -7.28 18.94
N TYR A 156 3.74 -6.21 18.17
CA TYR A 156 2.47 -5.50 18.24
C TYR A 156 1.30 -6.40 17.89
N GLU A 157 0.24 -6.34 18.71
CA GLU A 157 -0.98 -7.10 18.48
C GLU A 157 -2.09 -6.17 17.97
N TRP A 158 -2.58 -6.47 16.76
CA TRP A 158 -3.66 -5.68 16.15
C TRP A 158 -4.93 -5.81 17.01
N PRO A 159 -5.55 -4.69 17.41
CA PRO A 159 -6.76 -4.74 18.24
C PRO A 159 -7.93 -5.40 17.51
N THR A 160 -8.73 -6.16 18.24
CA THR A 160 -9.95 -6.76 17.71
C THR A 160 -11.07 -5.72 17.69
N GLY A 161 -11.87 -5.73 16.63
CA GLY A 161 -13.05 -4.91 16.52
C GLY A 161 -13.08 -4.03 15.27
N HIS A 162 -14.10 -3.21 15.21
CA HIS A 162 -14.37 -2.30 14.09
C HIS A 162 -13.18 -1.36 13.83
N VAL A 163 -12.88 -1.13 12.56
CA VAL A 163 -11.78 -0.25 12.13
C VAL A 163 -12.34 0.98 11.41
N GLU A 164 -11.91 2.15 11.86
CA GLU A 164 -12.29 3.43 11.28
C GLU A 164 -11.06 4.14 10.73
N VAL A 165 -11.12 4.50 9.46
CA VAL A 165 -10.12 5.35 8.80
C VAL A 165 -10.70 6.75 8.74
N ALA A 166 -10.04 7.71 9.39
CA ALA A 166 -10.44 9.11 9.29
C ALA A 166 -9.82 9.69 8.02
N GLY A 167 -10.64 9.94 7.01
CA GLY A 167 -10.22 10.47 5.72
C GLY A 167 -10.24 9.41 4.62
N LEU A 168 -9.55 9.74 3.52
CA LEU A 168 -9.50 8.86 2.34
C LEU A 168 -8.65 7.62 2.59
N PRO A 169 -8.98 6.49 1.93
CA PRO A 169 -8.11 5.31 1.92
C PRO A 169 -6.86 5.56 1.06
N TRP A 170 -5.96 4.59 1.05
CA TRP A 170 -4.70 4.68 0.30
C TRP A 170 -4.38 3.44 -0.54
#